data_31ef2f5d0c35f94141fed995d9fae481
#
_entry.id   31ef2f5d0c35f94141fed995d9fae481
#
_cell.length_a   1.000
_cell.length_b   1.000
_cell.length_c   1.000
_cell.angle_alpha   90.00
_cell.angle_beta   90.00
_cell.angle_gamma   90.00
#
_symmetry.space_group_name_H-M   'P 1'
#
loop_
_entity.id
_entity.type
_entity.pdbx_description
1 polymer ?
#
loop_
_entity_poly.entity_id
_entity_poly.type
_entity_poly.pdbx_seq_one_letter_code
_entity_poly.pdbx_strand_id
1 'polypeptide(L)'
;MKKSVLCSAAILVLIMILAGCGPPATATPEITKTEVEVEPTEMEATSIPLEPTSTLDPCSRPQIETEVQDVHRHMREFDDASILASNMPREQLSSSIADLQRIRREAEDEEIPGCLSDLKAIQVQHMNSVISTLIAFMGGTDQQTLDQGISLARQQHDEYTLELARLLGLTVVPATLPPAPSRTATP
;
A
#
# COMPACT_ATOMS: atom_id res chain seq x y z
N MET A 1 38.08 -34.02 -0.66
CA MET A 1 37.10 -34.23 -1.72
C MET A 1 35.96 -35.21 -1.34
N LYS A 2 35.59 -35.40 -0.03
CA LYS A 2 34.55 -36.34 0.43
C LYS A 2 33.28 -35.66 1.02
N LYS A 3 33.20 -34.32 1.07
CA LYS A 3 32.07 -33.60 1.65
C LYS A 3 31.03 -33.12 0.63
N SER A 4 31.30 -33.10 -0.66
CA SER A 4 30.35 -32.65 -1.71
C SER A 4 29.32 -33.69 -2.15
N VAL A 5 29.52 -34.96 -1.88
CA VAL A 5 28.62 -36.03 -2.36
C VAL A 5 27.41 -36.23 -1.43
N LEU A 6 27.55 -35.87 -0.15
CA LEU A 6 26.44 -36.02 0.83
C LEU A 6 25.35 -34.95 0.70
N CYS A 7 25.65 -33.77 0.14
CA CYS A 7 24.65 -32.71 -0.05
C CYS A 7 23.68 -32.98 -1.22
N SER A 8 24.15 -33.68 -2.26
CA SER A 8 23.30 -33.97 -3.45
C SER A 8 22.23 -35.04 -3.17
N ALA A 9 22.44 -35.97 -2.23
CA ALA A 9 21.46 -37.00 -1.93
C ALA A 9 20.27 -36.49 -1.09
N ALA A 10 20.48 -35.45 -0.27
CA ALA A 10 19.43 -34.87 0.56
C ALA A 10 18.42 -34.03 -0.22
N ILE A 11 18.82 -33.44 -1.36
CA ILE A 11 17.94 -32.60 -2.20
C ILE A 11 16.97 -33.45 -3.02
N LEU A 12 17.35 -34.67 -3.41
CA LEU A 12 16.51 -35.54 -4.24
C LEU A 12 15.34 -36.19 -3.48
N VAL A 13 15.44 -36.33 -2.15
CA VAL A 13 14.38 -36.90 -1.31
C VAL A 13 13.28 -35.88 -0.99
N LEU A 14 13.58 -34.59 -1.03
CA LEU A 14 12.61 -33.52 -0.71
C LEU A 14 11.61 -33.23 -1.84
N ILE A 15 11.90 -33.65 -3.08
CA ILE A 15 11.06 -33.37 -4.26
C ILE A 15 9.89 -34.38 -4.40
N MET A 16 9.94 -35.53 -3.73
CA MET A 16 8.91 -36.58 -3.87
C MET A 16 7.69 -36.47 -2.95
N ILE A 17 7.60 -35.46 -2.08
CA ILE A 17 6.51 -35.36 -1.08
C ILE A 17 5.38 -34.38 -1.52
N LEU A 18 5.51 -33.69 -2.64
CA LEU A 18 4.56 -32.65 -3.10
C LEU A 18 3.55 -33.09 -4.17
N ALA A 19 3.44 -34.38 -4.48
CA ALA A 19 2.46 -34.90 -5.45
C ALA A 19 1.31 -35.62 -4.73
N GLY A 20 0.41 -34.88 -4.09
CA GLY A 20 -0.77 -35.51 -3.47
C GLY A 20 -1.74 -34.58 -2.77
N CYS A 21 -2.39 -33.67 -3.50
CA CYS A 21 -3.69 -33.13 -3.11
C CYS A 21 -4.48 -32.76 -4.36
N GLY A 22 -5.32 -33.68 -4.81
CA GLY A 22 -6.33 -33.40 -5.82
C GLY A 22 -7.45 -32.55 -5.23
N PRO A 23 -8.12 -31.69 -6.03
CA PRO A 23 -9.20 -30.86 -5.55
C PRO A 23 -10.43 -31.74 -5.23
N PRO A 24 -11.20 -31.42 -4.16
CA PRO A 24 -12.47 -32.09 -3.88
C PRO A 24 -13.48 -31.74 -4.98
N ALA A 25 -14.20 -32.78 -5.45
CA ALA A 25 -15.28 -32.64 -6.42
C ALA A 25 -16.40 -31.78 -5.82
N THR A 26 -16.62 -30.60 -6.40
CA THR A 26 -17.76 -29.75 -6.10
C THR A 26 -19.03 -30.41 -6.62
N ALA A 27 -19.90 -30.87 -5.75
CA ALA A 27 -21.24 -31.34 -6.09
C ALA A 27 -22.06 -30.16 -6.63
N THR A 28 -22.44 -30.22 -7.90
CA THR A 28 -23.39 -29.30 -8.53
C THR A 28 -24.76 -29.52 -7.92
N PRO A 29 -25.44 -28.52 -7.34
CA PRO A 29 -26.84 -28.63 -6.96
C PRO A 29 -27.70 -28.67 -8.21
N GLU A 30 -28.47 -29.74 -8.37
CA GLU A 30 -29.50 -29.93 -9.38
C GLU A 30 -30.66 -28.97 -9.11
N ILE A 31 -30.80 -27.94 -9.98
CA ILE A 31 -31.88 -26.97 -9.88
C ILE A 31 -33.14 -27.64 -10.44
N THR A 32 -34.01 -28.12 -9.55
CA THR A 32 -35.36 -28.56 -9.89
C THR A 32 -36.15 -27.34 -10.39
N LYS A 33 -36.45 -27.28 -11.69
CA LYS A 33 -37.39 -26.32 -12.27
C LYS A 33 -38.80 -26.64 -11.77
N THR A 34 -39.25 -25.87 -10.77
CA THR A 34 -40.69 -25.80 -10.50
C THR A 34 -41.27 -24.79 -11.46
N GLU A 35 -41.96 -25.28 -12.45
CA GLU A 35 -42.78 -24.48 -13.38
C GLU A 35 -43.99 -23.97 -12.61
N VAL A 36 -43.93 -22.72 -12.20
CA VAL A 36 -45.10 -22.00 -11.67
C VAL A 36 -45.73 -21.25 -12.82
N GLU A 37 -46.88 -21.79 -13.27
CA GLU A 37 -47.80 -21.12 -14.20
C GLU A 37 -48.35 -19.86 -13.53
N VAL A 38 -47.79 -18.69 -13.91
CA VAL A 38 -48.25 -17.38 -13.46
C VAL A 38 -49.12 -16.78 -14.54
N GLU A 39 -50.43 -16.72 -14.26
CA GLU A 39 -51.43 -16.01 -15.01
C GLU A 39 -50.98 -14.53 -15.22
N PRO A 40 -51.08 -13.98 -16.45
CA PRO A 40 -50.63 -12.60 -16.71
C PRO A 40 -51.63 -11.60 -16.14
N THR A 41 -51.38 -11.14 -14.92
CA THR A 41 -52.01 -9.94 -14.43
C THR A 41 -51.31 -8.73 -15.08
N GLU A 42 -52.01 -8.12 -16.01
CA GLU A 42 -51.63 -6.85 -16.66
C GLU A 42 -51.52 -5.74 -15.59
N MET A 43 -50.31 -5.59 -15.07
CA MET A 43 -49.96 -4.44 -14.21
C MET A 43 -49.54 -3.29 -15.13
N GLU A 44 -50.40 -2.30 -15.17
CA GLU A 44 -50.17 -0.98 -15.75
C GLU A 44 -48.88 -0.40 -15.15
N ALA A 45 -47.82 -0.39 -15.98
CA ALA A 45 -46.51 0.13 -15.60
C ALA A 45 -46.61 1.64 -15.40
N THR A 46 -46.91 2.07 -14.16
CA THR A 46 -46.70 3.45 -13.74
C THR A 46 -45.18 3.68 -13.79
N SER A 47 -44.68 4.29 -14.87
CA SER A 47 -43.31 4.76 -15.00
C SER A 47 -43.11 5.90 -13.98
N ILE A 48 -42.60 5.58 -12.80
CA ILE A 48 -42.07 6.57 -11.87
C ILE A 48 -40.86 7.19 -12.56
N PRO A 49 -40.82 8.50 -12.83
CA PRO A 49 -39.62 9.14 -13.33
C PRO A 49 -38.51 8.93 -12.28
N LEU A 50 -37.48 8.17 -12.65
CA LEU A 50 -36.24 8.14 -11.88
C LEU A 50 -35.67 9.56 -11.92
N GLU A 51 -35.86 10.33 -10.84
CA GLU A 51 -35.11 11.55 -10.66
C GLU A 51 -33.61 11.20 -10.80
N PRO A 52 -32.85 11.92 -11.63
CA PRO A 52 -31.42 11.70 -11.73
C PRO A 52 -30.83 11.95 -10.34
N THR A 53 -30.42 10.87 -9.67
CA THR A 53 -29.63 10.96 -8.44
C THR A 53 -28.36 11.71 -8.81
N SER A 54 -28.27 12.97 -8.41
CA SER A 54 -27.08 13.79 -8.62
C SER A 54 -25.95 13.10 -7.87
N THR A 55 -25.15 12.32 -8.59
CA THR A 55 -23.91 11.76 -8.05
C THR A 55 -23.03 12.95 -7.71
N LEU A 56 -22.79 13.17 -6.41
CA LEU A 56 -21.90 14.24 -5.95
C LEU A 56 -20.52 14.01 -6.56
N ASP A 57 -19.93 15.08 -7.12
CA ASP A 57 -18.58 15.02 -7.65
C ASP A 57 -17.58 14.71 -6.51
N PRO A 58 -16.88 13.55 -6.54
CA PRO A 58 -15.94 13.15 -5.49
C PRO A 58 -14.77 14.13 -5.32
N CYS A 59 -14.51 14.97 -6.33
CA CYS A 59 -13.50 16.01 -6.28
C CYS A 59 -14.01 17.35 -5.75
N SER A 60 -15.30 17.45 -5.41
CA SER A 60 -15.85 18.64 -4.75
C SER A 60 -15.38 18.75 -3.30
N ARG A 61 -15.28 19.98 -2.78
CA ARG A 61 -14.69 20.24 -1.46
C ARG A 61 -15.19 19.35 -0.32
N PRO A 62 -16.47 19.16 -0.06
CA PRO A 62 -16.88 18.30 1.07
C PRO A 62 -16.53 16.82 0.84
N GLN A 63 -16.53 16.33 -0.40
CA GLN A 63 -16.22 14.94 -0.73
C GLN A 63 -14.71 14.66 -0.69
N ILE A 64 -13.89 15.58 -1.21
CA ILE A 64 -12.43 15.38 -1.25
C ILE A 64 -11.83 15.21 0.17
N GLU A 65 -12.41 15.85 1.19
CA GLU A 65 -11.96 15.67 2.58
C GLU A 65 -12.18 14.24 3.07
N THR A 66 -13.23 13.57 2.61
CA THR A 66 -13.51 12.17 2.94
C THR A 66 -12.60 11.24 2.14
N GLU A 67 -12.50 11.43 0.82
CA GLU A 67 -11.69 10.61 -0.07
C GLU A 67 -10.19 10.64 0.31
N VAL A 68 -9.69 11.80 0.73
CA VAL A 68 -8.31 11.96 1.22
C VAL A 68 -8.03 11.10 2.45
N GLN A 69 -9.03 10.87 3.32
CA GLN A 69 -8.83 10.06 4.53
C GLN A 69 -8.46 8.62 4.22
N ASP A 70 -8.99 8.03 3.15
CA ASP A 70 -8.68 6.66 2.76
C ASP A 70 -7.23 6.54 2.27
N VAL A 71 -6.79 7.46 1.40
CA VAL A 71 -5.38 7.55 0.98
C VAL A 71 -4.46 7.76 2.18
N HIS A 72 -4.81 8.71 3.06
CA HIS A 72 -3.99 9.05 4.23
C HIS A 72 -3.95 7.94 5.29
N ARG A 73 -4.95 7.10 5.37
CA ARG A 73 -4.97 5.92 6.27
C ARG A 73 -3.83 4.96 5.96
N HIS A 74 -3.61 4.63 4.68
CA HIS A 74 -2.49 3.79 4.26
C HIS A 74 -1.13 4.44 4.54
N MET A 75 -1.04 5.77 4.37
CA MET A 75 0.21 6.48 4.68
C MET A 75 0.56 6.37 6.17
N ARG A 76 -0.42 6.59 7.06
CA ARG A 76 -0.20 6.46 8.52
C ARG A 76 0.17 5.05 8.92
N GLU A 77 -0.54 4.03 8.40
CA GLU A 77 -0.21 2.62 8.67
C GLU A 77 1.22 2.29 8.24
N PHE A 78 1.62 2.79 7.06
CA PHE A 78 2.97 2.59 6.54
C PHE A 78 4.03 3.29 7.40
N ASP A 79 3.79 4.54 7.80
CA ASP A 79 4.71 5.30 8.64
C ASP A 79 4.91 4.62 10.00
N ASP A 80 3.83 4.19 10.65
CA ASP A 80 3.89 3.46 11.91
C ASP A 80 4.71 2.16 11.78
N ALA A 81 4.47 1.39 10.73
CA ALA A 81 5.22 0.17 10.45
C ALA A 81 6.70 0.45 10.13
N SER A 82 6.99 1.54 9.40
CA SER A 82 8.36 1.93 9.03
C SER A 82 9.17 2.39 10.25
N ILE A 83 8.54 3.10 11.19
CA ILE A 83 9.15 3.49 12.47
C ILE A 83 9.52 2.25 13.27
N LEU A 84 8.64 1.26 13.35
CA LEU A 84 8.94 -0.01 14.03
C LEU A 84 10.12 -0.72 13.35
N ALA A 85 10.10 -0.83 12.01
CA ALA A 85 11.17 -1.46 11.24
C ALA A 85 12.53 -0.75 11.44
N SER A 86 12.56 0.57 11.49
CA SER A 86 13.79 1.35 11.66
C SER A 86 14.50 1.12 13.01
N ASN A 87 13.79 0.60 14.01
CA ASN A 87 14.31 0.28 15.33
C ASN A 87 14.66 -1.22 15.51
N MET A 88 14.50 -2.03 14.45
CA MET A 88 14.77 -3.47 14.50
C MET A 88 16.21 -3.82 14.14
N PRO A 89 16.77 -4.88 14.73
CA PRO A 89 18.02 -5.47 14.25
C PRO A 89 17.86 -5.97 12.81
N ARG A 90 18.94 -5.90 12.04
CA ARG A 90 18.99 -6.30 10.62
C ARG A 90 18.40 -7.70 10.36
N GLU A 91 18.66 -8.64 11.26
CA GLU A 91 18.26 -10.04 11.15
C GLU A 91 16.74 -10.25 11.31
N GLN A 92 16.04 -9.25 11.85
CA GLN A 92 14.59 -9.31 12.10
C GLN A 92 13.77 -8.51 11.09
N LEU A 93 14.41 -7.80 10.16
CA LEU A 93 13.75 -6.89 9.23
C LEU A 93 12.89 -7.57 8.16
N SER A 94 13.14 -8.84 7.85
CA SER A 94 12.47 -9.52 6.73
C SER A 94 10.95 -9.54 6.86
N SER A 95 10.42 -9.78 8.06
CA SER A 95 8.97 -9.76 8.32
C SER A 95 8.39 -8.36 8.19
N SER A 96 9.06 -7.35 8.77
CA SER A 96 8.60 -5.96 8.68
C SER A 96 8.63 -5.42 7.25
N ILE A 97 9.62 -5.80 6.45
CA ILE A 97 9.66 -5.46 5.02
C ILE A 97 8.48 -6.11 4.28
N ALA A 98 8.13 -7.35 4.60
CA ALA A 98 6.97 -8.01 4.00
C ALA A 98 5.65 -7.29 4.36
N ASP A 99 5.50 -6.83 5.59
CA ASP A 99 4.34 -6.04 6.04
C ASP A 99 4.28 -4.69 5.31
N LEU A 100 5.39 -3.97 5.22
CA LEU A 100 5.46 -2.71 4.47
C LEU A 100 5.10 -2.91 2.98
N GLN A 101 5.56 -4.00 2.37
CA GLN A 101 5.20 -4.34 0.99
C GLN A 101 3.71 -4.68 0.85
N ARG A 102 3.07 -5.27 1.87
CA ARG A 102 1.62 -5.51 1.88
C ARG A 102 0.86 -4.19 1.90
N ILE A 103 1.19 -3.29 2.85
CA ILE A 103 0.55 -1.97 2.97
C ILE A 103 0.69 -1.16 1.66
N ARG A 104 1.88 -1.18 1.06
CA ARG A 104 2.11 -0.51 -0.22
C ARG A 104 1.22 -1.05 -1.34
N ARG A 105 1.05 -2.39 -1.45
CA ARG A 105 0.14 -2.98 -2.45
C ARG A 105 -1.32 -2.58 -2.20
N GLU A 106 -1.76 -2.59 -0.94
CA GLU A 106 -3.11 -2.15 -0.58
C GLU A 106 -3.33 -0.68 -0.96
N ALA A 107 -2.32 0.19 -0.75
CA ALA A 107 -2.37 1.58 -1.20
C ALA A 107 -2.39 1.71 -2.73
N GLU A 108 -1.67 0.84 -3.47
CA GLU A 108 -1.69 0.82 -4.94
C GLU A 108 -3.03 0.37 -5.50
N ASP A 109 -3.67 -0.62 -4.86
CA ASP A 109 -4.92 -1.22 -5.30
C ASP A 109 -6.16 -0.39 -4.92
N GLU A 110 -6.03 0.57 -3.98
CA GLU A 110 -7.11 1.45 -3.56
C GLU A 110 -7.65 2.26 -4.74
N GLU A 111 -8.96 2.17 -5.01
CA GLU A 111 -9.62 2.98 -6.04
C GLU A 111 -9.83 4.40 -5.50
N ILE A 112 -9.35 5.39 -6.24
CA ILE A 112 -9.40 6.80 -5.84
C ILE A 112 -9.96 7.68 -6.96
N PRO A 113 -10.60 8.81 -6.64
CA PRO A 113 -10.95 9.83 -7.62
C PRO A 113 -9.72 10.41 -8.33
N GLY A 114 -9.87 10.77 -9.60
CA GLY A 114 -8.78 11.27 -10.44
C GLY A 114 -8.05 12.50 -9.87
N CYS A 115 -8.73 13.32 -9.06
CA CYS A 115 -8.11 14.47 -8.38
C CYS A 115 -7.11 14.11 -7.28
N LEU A 116 -7.07 12.85 -6.82
CA LEU A 116 -6.13 12.34 -5.83
C LEU A 116 -4.97 11.54 -6.45
N SER A 117 -4.91 11.44 -7.79
CA SER A 117 -3.91 10.63 -8.48
C SER A 117 -2.47 11.03 -8.14
N ASP A 118 -2.19 12.34 -8.05
CA ASP A 118 -0.86 12.86 -7.73
C ASP A 118 -0.48 12.53 -6.27
N LEU A 119 -1.43 12.71 -5.33
CA LEU A 119 -1.22 12.36 -3.93
C LEU A 119 -0.87 10.88 -3.77
N LYS A 120 -1.64 9.99 -4.42
CA LYS A 120 -1.38 8.55 -4.41
C LYS A 120 -0.05 8.18 -5.06
N ALA A 121 0.30 8.83 -6.18
CA ALA A 121 1.57 8.58 -6.86
C ALA A 121 2.77 8.92 -5.95
N ILE A 122 2.74 10.07 -5.27
CA ILE A 122 3.79 10.49 -4.32
C ILE A 122 3.84 9.52 -3.13
N GLN A 123 2.68 9.12 -2.59
CA GLN A 123 2.59 8.13 -1.51
C GLN A 123 3.31 6.83 -1.86
N VAL A 124 2.98 6.24 -3.02
CA VAL A 124 3.57 4.97 -3.47
C VAL A 124 5.07 5.11 -3.74
N GLN A 125 5.52 6.25 -4.29
CA GLN A 125 6.95 6.53 -4.47
C GLN A 125 7.69 6.59 -3.14
N HIS A 126 7.14 7.27 -2.13
CA HIS A 126 7.70 7.31 -0.78
C HIS A 126 7.81 5.90 -0.18
N MET A 127 6.74 5.13 -0.21
CA MET A 127 6.72 3.75 0.30
C MET A 127 7.79 2.87 -0.39
N ASN A 128 7.93 2.98 -1.70
CA ASN A 128 8.95 2.26 -2.45
C ASN A 128 10.37 2.65 -2.02
N SER A 129 10.64 3.94 -1.79
CA SER A 129 11.95 4.43 -1.38
C SER A 129 12.32 3.94 0.02
N VAL A 130 11.39 3.95 0.97
CA VAL A 130 11.59 3.41 2.32
C VAL A 130 11.88 1.90 2.26
N ILE A 131 11.05 1.13 1.56
CA ILE A 131 11.24 -0.33 1.42
C ILE A 131 12.58 -0.65 0.78
N SER A 132 12.95 0.04 -0.30
CA SER A 132 14.23 -0.15 -0.99
C SER A 132 15.42 0.16 -0.08
N THR A 133 15.33 1.21 0.73
CA THR A 133 16.37 1.57 1.69
C THR A 133 16.53 0.52 2.80
N LEU A 134 15.42 -0.02 3.32
CA LEU A 134 15.47 -1.10 4.31
C LEU A 134 16.05 -2.40 3.73
N ILE A 135 15.72 -2.74 2.48
CA ILE A 135 16.30 -3.89 1.78
C ILE A 135 17.81 -3.67 1.58
N ALA A 136 18.24 -2.49 1.16
CA ALA A 136 19.64 -2.14 1.01
C ALA A 136 20.40 -2.24 2.35
N PHE A 137 19.81 -1.75 3.44
CA PHE A 137 20.36 -1.89 4.78
C PHE A 137 20.49 -3.36 5.20
N MET A 138 19.48 -4.18 4.96
CA MET A 138 19.50 -5.62 5.23
C MET A 138 20.60 -6.32 4.41
N GLY A 139 20.83 -5.88 3.16
CA GLY A 139 21.88 -6.38 2.27
C GLY A 139 23.30 -5.93 2.64
N GLY A 140 23.46 -5.03 3.60
CA GLY A 140 24.78 -4.54 4.02
C GLY A 140 25.40 -3.50 3.09
N THR A 141 24.56 -2.74 2.38
CA THR A 141 24.99 -1.62 1.52
C THR A 141 25.76 -0.57 2.34
N ASP A 142 26.64 0.18 1.65
CA ASP A 142 27.42 1.25 2.27
C ASP A 142 26.56 2.41 2.81
N GLN A 143 27.10 3.13 3.78
CA GLN A 143 26.39 4.20 4.49
C GLN A 143 25.96 5.34 3.56
N GLN A 144 26.77 5.69 2.57
CA GLN A 144 26.45 6.78 1.65
C GLN A 144 25.17 6.48 0.84
N THR A 145 25.05 5.26 0.35
CA THR A 145 23.85 4.80 -0.38
C THR A 145 22.62 4.79 0.53
N LEU A 146 22.75 4.39 1.79
CA LEU A 146 21.67 4.45 2.77
C LEU A 146 21.22 5.88 3.07
N ASP A 147 22.17 6.81 3.25
CA ASP A 147 21.88 8.21 3.50
C ASP A 147 21.14 8.88 2.33
N GLN A 148 21.50 8.49 1.10
CA GLN A 148 20.80 8.94 -0.10
C GLN A 148 19.35 8.40 -0.13
N GLY A 149 19.13 7.12 0.17
CA GLY A 149 17.79 6.53 0.23
C GLY A 149 16.92 7.18 1.30
N ILE A 150 17.47 7.43 2.49
CA ILE A 150 16.78 8.13 3.58
C ILE A 150 16.41 9.56 3.16
N SER A 151 17.34 10.28 2.53
CA SER A 151 17.11 11.66 2.06
C SER A 151 16.00 11.72 1.02
N LEU A 152 16.00 10.80 0.06
CA LEU A 152 14.96 10.69 -0.96
C LEU A 152 13.58 10.39 -0.34
N ALA A 153 13.53 9.42 0.57
CA ALA A 153 12.28 9.07 1.25
C ALA A 153 11.71 10.27 2.04
N ARG A 154 12.55 11.05 2.72
CA ARG A 154 12.12 12.27 3.42
C ARG A 154 11.58 13.33 2.46
N GLN A 155 12.28 13.58 1.36
CA GLN A 155 11.83 14.53 0.34
C GLN A 155 10.43 14.14 -0.17
N GLN A 156 10.20 12.88 -0.49
CA GLN A 156 8.91 12.39 -0.99
C GLN A 156 7.81 12.48 0.07
N HIS A 157 8.14 12.24 1.34
CA HIS A 157 7.20 12.46 2.45
C HIS A 157 6.81 13.93 2.59
N ASP A 158 7.76 14.84 2.44
CA ASP A 158 7.50 16.29 2.46
C ASP A 158 6.62 16.70 1.26
N GLU A 159 6.89 16.19 0.07
CA GLU A 159 6.07 16.38 -1.14
C GLU A 159 4.65 15.87 -0.94
N TYR A 160 4.48 14.69 -0.33
CA TYR A 160 3.16 14.15 0.03
C TYR A 160 2.41 15.09 0.98
N THR A 161 3.08 15.58 2.01
CA THR A 161 2.48 16.49 3.00
C THR A 161 2.04 17.81 2.37
N LEU A 162 2.83 18.36 1.45
CA LEU A 162 2.50 19.58 0.71
C LEU A 162 1.30 19.36 -0.22
N GLU A 163 1.25 18.26 -0.94
CA GLU A 163 0.14 17.93 -1.83
C GLU A 163 -1.16 17.69 -1.04
N LEU A 164 -1.08 16.96 0.08
CA LEU A 164 -2.19 16.77 1.00
C LEU A 164 -2.75 18.11 1.50
N ALA A 165 -1.88 19.01 1.94
CA ALA A 165 -2.26 20.34 2.39
C ALA A 165 -2.91 21.15 1.25
N ARG A 166 -2.39 21.08 0.03
CA ARG A 166 -2.95 21.74 -1.15
C ARG A 166 -4.38 21.27 -1.42
N LEU A 167 -4.61 19.96 -1.38
CA LEU A 167 -5.94 19.36 -1.59
C LEU A 167 -6.95 19.79 -0.53
N LEU A 168 -6.51 19.86 0.72
CA LEU A 168 -7.33 20.31 1.86
C LEU A 168 -7.47 21.84 1.94
N GLY A 169 -6.78 22.60 1.09
CA GLY A 169 -6.76 24.06 1.11
C GLY A 169 -6.08 24.66 2.34
N LEU A 170 -5.15 23.90 2.93
CA LEU A 170 -4.35 24.33 4.07
C LEU A 170 -3.08 25.08 3.59
N THR A 171 -2.73 26.15 4.27
CA THR A 171 -1.47 26.85 4.02
C THR A 171 -0.38 26.24 4.91
N VAL A 172 0.58 25.53 4.30
CA VAL A 172 1.75 25.04 5.02
C VAL A 172 2.76 26.17 5.12
N VAL A 173 3.06 26.64 6.34
CA VAL A 173 4.18 27.55 6.58
C VAL A 173 5.41 26.69 6.82
N PRO A 174 6.42 26.72 5.91
CA PRO A 174 7.65 25.96 6.14
C PRO A 174 8.27 26.37 7.48
N ALA A 175 8.58 25.38 8.33
CA ALA A 175 9.31 25.65 9.56
C ALA A 175 10.67 26.24 9.18
N THR A 176 10.88 27.51 9.52
CA THR A 176 12.19 28.14 9.37
C THR A 176 13.14 27.42 10.32
N LEU A 177 14.06 26.62 9.76
CA LEU A 177 15.10 25.98 10.58
C LEU A 177 15.82 27.06 11.37
N PRO A 178 15.96 26.92 12.70
CA PRO A 178 16.77 27.85 13.47
C PRO A 178 18.19 27.87 12.87
N PRO A 179 18.82 29.07 12.80
CA PRO A 179 20.15 29.16 12.23
C PRO A 179 21.09 28.19 12.97
N ALA A 180 21.86 27.44 12.19
CA ALA A 180 22.83 26.49 12.74
C ALA A 180 23.71 27.20 13.78
N PRO A 181 23.96 26.61 14.97
CA PRO A 181 24.80 27.22 15.97
C PRO A 181 26.19 27.52 15.36
N SER A 182 26.55 28.78 15.34
CA SER A 182 27.87 29.22 14.89
C SER A 182 28.94 28.50 15.70
N ARG A 183 29.72 27.64 15.04
CA ARG A 183 30.90 27.04 15.70
C ARG A 183 31.84 28.20 16.07
N THR A 184 31.82 28.55 17.34
CA THR A 184 32.83 29.49 17.89
C THR A 184 34.17 28.78 17.77
N ALA A 185 35.04 29.27 16.87
CA ALA A 185 36.42 28.81 16.81
C ALA A 185 37.08 29.14 18.15
N THR A 186 37.43 28.12 18.91
CA THR A 186 38.25 28.25 20.10
C THR A 186 39.68 28.55 19.65
N PRO A 187 40.32 29.58 20.19
CA PRO A 187 41.69 29.99 19.84
C PRO A 187 42.75 28.95 20.21
#